data_5cc2eca55977fd33b38dfc5e4b5ba8fe
#
_entry.id   5cc2eca55977fd33b38dfc5e4b5ba8fe
#
_cell.length_a   1.000
_cell.length_b   1.000
_cell.length_c   1.000
_cell.angle_alpha   90.00
_cell.angle_beta   90.00
_cell.angle_gamma   90.00
#
_symmetry.space_group_name_H-M   'P 1'
#
loop_
_entity.id
_entity.type
_entity.pdbx_description
1 polymer ?
#
loop_
_entity_poly.entity_id
_entity_poly.type
_entity_poly.pdbx_seq_one_letter_code
_entity_poly.pdbx_strand_id
1 'polypeptide(L)' 'MLDKRFEELKSELFSWGRDYIEEFLGFEYNSDWDKDTIDNAMNEVYEQMPEEELDVFYQKFNIR' A
#
# COMPACT_ATOMS: atom_id res chain seq x y z
N MET A 1 2.82 15.26 4.48
CA MET A 1 1.71 14.60 5.20
C MET A 1 1.01 13.62 4.29
N LEU A 2 0.78 12.40 4.77
CA LEU A 2 0.13 11.39 3.97
C LEU A 2 -1.38 11.64 3.88
N ASP A 3 -1.93 11.29 2.72
CA ASP A 3 -3.35 11.40 2.47
C ASP A 3 -4.12 10.39 3.35
N LYS A 4 -5.24 10.81 3.90
CA LYS A 4 -6.10 9.95 4.68
C LYS A 4 -6.58 8.74 3.89
N ARG A 5 -6.83 8.93 2.60
CA ARG A 5 -7.22 7.81 1.72
C ARG A 5 -6.13 6.75 1.66
N PHE A 6 -4.88 7.19 1.61
CA PHE A 6 -3.76 6.25 1.59
C PHE A 6 -3.63 5.51 2.92
N GLU A 7 -3.89 6.19 4.02
CA GLU A 7 -3.90 5.53 5.33
C GLU A 7 -4.94 4.40 5.36
N GLU A 8 -6.11 4.64 4.81
CA GLU A 8 -7.14 3.62 4.71
C GLU A 8 -6.72 2.49 3.78
N LEU A 9 -6.08 2.82 2.66
CA LEU A 9 -5.58 1.81 1.74
C LEU A 9 -4.56 0.90 2.41
N LYS A 10 -3.62 1.46 3.16
CA LYS A 10 -2.64 0.66 3.88
C LYS A 10 -3.32 -0.30 4.86
N SER A 11 -4.29 0.21 5.59
CA SER A 11 -5.04 -0.62 6.54
C SER A 11 -5.72 -1.79 5.83
N GLU A 12 -6.34 -1.53 4.68
CA GLU A 12 -6.99 -2.59 3.91
C GLU A 12 -5.97 -3.61 3.38
N LEU A 13 -4.83 -3.15 2.90
CA LEU A 13 -3.79 -4.04 2.41
C LEU A 13 -3.30 -4.97 3.51
N PHE A 14 -3.09 -4.45 4.71
CA PHE A 14 -2.71 -5.28 5.84
C PHE A 14 -3.80 -6.28 6.21
N SER A 15 -5.05 -5.87 6.09
CA SER A 15 -6.18 -6.75 6.38
C SER A 15 -6.32 -7.87 5.36
N TRP A 16 -6.08 -7.59 4.09
CA TRP A 16 -6.25 -8.59 3.02
C TRP A 16 -5.08 -9.57 2.93
N GLY A 17 -3.88 -9.14 3.32
CA GLY A 17 -2.76 -10.04 3.43
C GLY A 17 -1.57 -9.69 2.54
N ARG A 18 -0.55 -10.54 2.65
CA ARG A 18 0.74 -10.31 2.01
C ARG A 18 0.67 -10.16 0.50
N ASP A 19 -0.11 -10.99 -0.16
CA ASP A 19 -0.19 -10.96 -1.62
C ASP A 19 -0.63 -9.59 -2.14
N TYR A 20 -1.57 -8.97 -1.44
CA TYR A 20 -2.07 -7.66 -1.82
C TYR A 20 -1.06 -6.56 -1.54
N ILE A 21 -0.33 -6.70 -0.44
CA ILE A 21 0.75 -5.76 -0.12
C ILE A 21 1.83 -5.81 -1.20
N GLU A 22 2.22 -7.02 -1.60
CA GLU A 22 3.24 -7.20 -2.63
C GLU A 22 2.77 -6.67 -3.98
N GLU A 23 1.50 -6.82 -4.29
CA GLU A 23 0.94 -6.26 -5.51
C GLU A 23 1.07 -4.74 -5.52
N PHE A 24 0.81 -4.11 -4.38
CA PHE A 24 0.96 -2.65 -4.28
C PHE A 24 2.42 -2.23 -4.37
N LEU A 25 3.30 -2.94 -3.69
CA LEU A 25 4.73 -2.61 -3.69
C LEU A 25 5.39 -2.85 -5.05
N GLY A 26 4.91 -3.84 -5.80
CA GLY A 26 5.52 -4.22 -7.06
C GLY A 26 6.69 -5.16 -6.93
N PHE A 27 6.93 -5.69 -5.74
CA PHE A 27 8.00 -6.67 -5.51
C PHE A 27 7.66 -7.51 -4.28
N GLU A 28 8.31 -8.65 -4.16
CA GLU A 28 8.15 -9.51 -2.98
C GLU A 28 9.03 -8.97 -1.86
N TYR A 29 8.49 -8.90 -0.65
CA TYR A 29 9.29 -8.46 0.48
C TYR A 29 9.69 -9.66 1.34
N ASN A 30 10.78 -9.47 2.08
CA ASN A 30 11.32 -10.50 2.96
C ASN A 30 10.35 -10.75 4.13
N SER A 31 10.15 -12.01 4.47
CA SER A 31 9.27 -12.38 5.58
C SER A 31 9.77 -11.87 6.94
N ASP A 32 11.03 -11.44 7.00
CA ASP A 32 11.61 -10.86 8.20
C ASP A 32 11.19 -9.40 8.44
N TRP A 33 10.56 -8.78 7.44
CA TRP A 33 10.11 -7.40 7.58
C TRP A 33 8.99 -7.30 8.60
N ASP A 34 9.13 -6.38 9.53
CA ASP A 34 8.05 -6.10 10.46
C ASP A 34 7.04 -5.13 9.82
N LYS A 35 5.97 -4.86 10.55
CA LYS A 35 4.91 -3.99 10.05
C LYS A 35 5.42 -2.59 9.72
N ASP A 36 6.30 -2.06 10.56
CA ASP A 36 6.85 -0.72 10.34
C ASP A 36 7.69 -0.65 9.07
N THR A 37 8.48 -1.68 8.81
CA THR A 37 9.29 -1.74 7.59
C THR A 37 8.39 -1.79 6.36
N ILE A 38 7.35 -2.60 6.40
CA ILE A 38 6.39 -2.70 5.30
C ILE A 38 5.68 -1.36 5.10
N ASP A 39 5.26 -0.74 6.19
CA ASP A 39 4.57 0.55 6.13
C ASP A 39 5.45 1.62 5.48
N ASN A 40 6.72 1.67 5.86
CA ASN A 40 7.67 2.62 5.27
C ASN A 40 7.86 2.37 3.79
N ALA A 41 7.94 1.11 3.37
CA ALA A 41 8.06 0.77 1.96
C ALA A 41 6.82 1.21 1.19
N MET A 42 5.65 1.02 1.75
CA MET A 42 4.42 1.47 1.12
C MET A 42 4.37 3.00 0.99
N ASN A 43 4.86 3.71 1.99
CA ASN A 43 4.94 5.17 1.91
C ASN A 43 5.85 5.63 0.79
N GLU A 44 6.98 4.96 0.60
CA GLU A 44 7.89 5.29 -0.50
C GLU A 44 7.26 5.03 -1.86
N VAL A 45 6.57 3.92 -2.00
CA VAL A 45 5.87 3.60 -3.25
C VAL A 45 4.80 4.66 -3.52
N TYR A 46 4.08 5.06 -2.49
CA TYR A 46 3.04 6.08 -2.61
C TYR A 46 3.60 7.40 -3.16
N GLU A 47 4.75 7.82 -2.64
CA GLU A 47 5.36 9.08 -3.06
C GLU A 47 5.79 9.07 -4.52
N GLN A 48 6.13 7.90 -5.05
CA GLN A 48 6.61 7.76 -6.42
C GLN A 48 5.52 7.31 -7.39
N MET A 49 4.38 6.89 -6.89
CA MET A 49 3.31 6.34 -7.72
C MET A 49 2.47 7.46 -8.35
N PRO A 50 2.19 7.39 -9.65
CA PRO A 50 1.29 8.34 -10.29
C PRO A 50 -0.12 8.24 -9.69
N GLU A 51 -0.81 9.37 -9.64
CA GLU A 51 -2.16 9.43 -9.11
C GLU A 51 -3.11 8.44 -9.80
N GLU A 52 -2.92 8.26 -11.11
CA GLU A 52 -3.75 7.33 -11.89
C GLU A 52 -3.64 5.91 -11.36
N GLU A 53 -2.45 5.48 -11.01
CA GLU A 53 -2.25 4.13 -10.46
C GLU A 53 -2.81 4.03 -9.05
N LEU A 54 -2.64 5.06 -8.26
CA LEU A 54 -3.22 5.09 -6.91
C LEU A 54 -4.74 4.98 -6.97
N ASP A 55 -5.37 5.66 -7.91
CA ASP A 55 -6.81 5.59 -8.06
C ASP A 55 -7.29 4.19 -8.36
N VAL A 56 -6.52 3.43 -9.15
CA VAL A 56 -6.85 2.04 -9.44
C VAL A 56 -6.90 1.22 -8.14
N PHE A 57 -5.92 1.41 -7.27
CA PHE A 57 -5.91 0.71 -5.99
C PHE A 57 -7.03 1.17 -5.09
N TYR A 58 -7.31 2.48 -5.05
CA TYR A 58 -8.42 2.99 -4.25
C TYR A 58 -9.75 2.37 -4.68
N GLN A 59 -9.97 2.28 -5.98
CA GLN A 59 -11.20 1.69 -6.50
C GLN A 59 -11.27 0.19 -6.20
N LYS A 60 -10.15 -0.49 -6.35
CA LYS A 60 -10.09 -1.93 -6.11
C LYS A 60 -10.48 -2.29 -4.68
N PHE A 61 -10.14 -1.45 -3.73
CA PHE A 61 -10.43 -1.69 -2.31
C PHE A 61 -11.57 -0.82 -1.78
N ASN A 62 -12.28 -0.13 -2.67
CA ASN A 62 -13.41 0.74 -2.31
C ASN A 62 -13.03 1.84 -1.31
N ILE A 63 -11.86 2.39 -1.46
CA ILE A 63 -11.42 3.52 -0.65
C ILE A 63 -12.05 4.80 -1.21
N ARG A 64 -12.64 5.60 -0.32
CA ARG A 64 -13.34 6.83 -0.73
C ARG A 64 -12.58 8.10 -0.42
#